data_d8e5212ea679873b3cd71d69ac2645b7
#
_entry.id   d8e5212ea679873b3cd71d69ac2645b7
#
_cell.length_a   1.000
_cell.length_b   1.000
_cell.length_c   1.000
_cell.angle_alpha   90.00
_cell.angle_beta   90.00
_cell.angle_gamma   90.00
#
_symmetry.space_group_name_H-M   'P 1'
#
loop_
_entity.id
_entity.type
_entity.pdbx_description
1 polymer ?
#
loop_
_entity_poly.entity_id
_entity_poly.type
_entity_poly.pdbx_seq_one_letter_code
_entity_poly.pdbx_strand_id
1 'polypeptide(L)'
;TQQADLTSRMGVKLRDLLLQALAKTPVFQAAAQPKQMSRLLVSRTEAGGGYGLHVDNAFMPVRDGQMRTDLSFTLFLSAPETYDGGELVIEHSGQTISAKPGAGDLILYPSTSLHQVQTVTAGTRLVCVGWIESQIPRADDREALFDLTNLKAELAKDHDPQSPIMLTLSKTLANLKRRFN
;
A
#
# COMPACT_ATOMS: atom_id res chain seq x y z
N THR A 1 15.09 7.96 -13.51
CA THR A 1 13.85 7.16 -13.36
C THR A 1 12.93 7.39 -14.56
N GLN A 2 12.42 6.32 -15.15
CA GLN A 2 11.46 6.33 -16.26
C GLN A 2 10.13 5.76 -15.76
N GLN A 3 9.01 6.27 -16.30
CA GLN A 3 7.67 5.74 -15.98
C GLN A 3 7.08 5.03 -17.19
N ALA A 4 6.41 3.91 -16.96
CA ALA A 4 5.68 3.19 -17.98
C ALA A 4 4.43 3.96 -18.42
N ASP A 5 4.16 3.95 -19.72
CA ASP A 5 2.88 4.46 -20.25
C ASP A 5 1.77 3.42 -20.02
N LEU A 6 1.02 3.62 -18.94
CA LEU A 6 -0.12 2.78 -18.57
C LEU A 6 -1.40 3.09 -19.39
N THR A 7 -1.34 3.98 -20.38
CA THR A 7 -2.45 4.27 -21.30
C THR A 7 -2.34 3.48 -22.61
N SER A 8 -1.15 3.00 -22.95
CA SER A 8 -0.93 2.12 -24.09
C SER A 8 -1.68 0.79 -23.93
N ARG A 9 -1.90 0.06 -25.03
CA ARG A 9 -2.58 -1.25 -25.01
C ARG A 9 -1.95 -2.24 -24.02
N MET A 10 -0.62 -2.28 -23.94
CA MET A 10 0.10 -3.15 -23.00
C MET A 10 0.06 -2.58 -21.59
N GLY A 11 0.20 -1.27 -21.44
CA GLY A 11 0.13 -0.58 -20.17
C GLY A 11 -1.23 -0.74 -19.48
N VAL A 12 -2.34 -0.69 -20.22
CA VAL A 12 -3.69 -0.97 -19.69
C VAL A 12 -3.78 -2.38 -19.12
N LYS A 13 -3.27 -3.39 -19.85
CA LYS A 13 -3.24 -4.78 -19.36
C LYS A 13 -2.43 -4.92 -18.08
N LEU A 14 -1.26 -4.29 -18.02
CA LEU A 14 -0.41 -4.28 -16.81
C LEU A 14 -1.13 -3.62 -15.64
N ARG A 15 -1.70 -2.44 -15.86
CA ARG A 15 -2.47 -1.73 -14.85
C ARG A 15 -3.60 -2.58 -14.29
N ASP A 16 -4.39 -3.19 -15.16
CA ASP A 16 -5.55 -3.98 -14.76
C ASP A 16 -5.13 -5.24 -13.98
N LEU A 17 -4.01 -5.87 -14.37
CA LEU A 17 -3.41 -6.98 -13.62
C LEU A 17 -3.00 -6.56 -12.21
N LEU A 18 -2.30 -5.42 -12.08
CA LEU A 18 -1.85 -4.89 -10.79
C LEU A 18 -3.04 -4.53 -9.89
N LEU A 19 -4.05 -3.85 -10.43
CA LEU A 19 -5.27 -3.51 -9.68
C LEU A 19 -6.02 -4.76 -9.22
N GLN A 20 -6.11 -5.80 -10.06
CA GLN A 20 -6.71 -7.07 -9.67
C GLN A 20 -5.92 -7.79 -8.57
N ALA A 21 -4.59 -7.78 -8.65
CA ALA A 21 -3.73 -8.36 -7.61
C ALA A 21 -3.96 -7.67 -6.26
N LEU A 22 -3.93 -6.34 -6.23
CA LEU A 22 -4.19 -5.54 -5.02
C LEU A 22 -5.61 -5.80 -4.46
N ALA A 23 -6.62 -5.84 -5.33
CA ALA A 23 -8.01 -6.08 -4.92
C ALA A 23 -8.23 -7.48 -4.33
N LYS A 24 -7.47 -8.49 -4.79
CA LYS A 24 -7.58 -9.88 -4.33
C LYS A 24 -6.69 -10.22 -3.14
N THR A 25 -5.85 -9.30 -2.66
CA THR A 25 -4.95 -9.52 -1.53
C THR A 25 -5.65 -9.16 -0.21
N PRO A 26 -6.10 -10.15 0.60
CA PRO A 26 -6.93 -9.87 1.79
C PRO A 26 -6.23 -9.00 2.82
N VAL A 27 -4.92 -9.22 3.06
CA VAL A 27 -4.15 -8.43 4.02
C VAL A 27 -4.04 -6.96 3.59
N PHE A 28 -3.86 -6.69 2.30
CA PHE A 28 -3.84 -5.34 1.75
C PHE A 28 -5.20 -4.65 1.95
N GLN A 29 -6.30 -5.36 1.64
CA GLN A 29 -7.65 -4.83 1.81
C GLN A 29 -7.97 -4.54 3.28
N ALA A 30 -7.55 -5.41 4.20
CA ALA A 30 -7.77 -5.24 5.63
C ALA A 30 -6.95 -4.08 6.21
N ALA A 31 -5.68 -3.94 5.81
CA ALA A 31 -4.79 -2.90 6.32
C ALA A 31 -5.09 -1.51 5.74
N ALA A 32 -5.31 -1.43 4.43
CA ALA A 32 -5.54 -0.16 3.74
C ALA A 32 -6.99 0.34 3.79
N GLN A 33 -7.96 -0.58 3.79
CA GLN A 33 -9.39 -0.29 3.68
C GLN A 33 -9.68 0.79 2.62
N PRO A 34 -9.31 0.54 1.35
CA PRO A 34 -9.29 1.58 0.33
C PRO A 34 -10.70 2.07 0.00
N LYS A 35 -10.90 3.39 0.05
CA LYS A 35 -12.06 4.09 -0.50
C LYS A 35 -11.84 4.35 -1.98
N GLN A 36 -10.67 4.88 -2.29
CA GLN A 36 -10.18 5.06 -3.67
C GLN A 36 -8.66 5.01 -3.70
N MET A 37 -8.11 4.78 -4.88
CA MET A 37 -6.67 4.78 -5.13
C MET A 37 -6.34 5.76 -6.26
N SER A 38 -5.14 6.35 -6.21
CA SER A 38 -4.58 7.10 -7.31
C SER A 38 -4.39 6.22 -8.55
N ARG A 39 -4.10 6.82 -9.69
CA ARG A 39 -3.52 6.07 -10.78
C ARG A 39 -2.18 5.47 -10.33
N LEU A 40 -1.91 4.25 -10.78
CA LEU A 40 -0.65 3.57 -10.52
C LEU A 40 0.49 4.19 -11.33
N LEU A 41 1.69 4.23 -10.75
CA LEU A 41 2.92 4.60 -11.42
C LEU A 41 3.86 3.40 -11.41
N VAL A 42 4.14 2.85 -12.58
CA VAL A 42 5.16 1.81 -12.74
C VAL A 42 6.46 2.49 -13.17
N SER A 43 7.48 2.39 -12.31
CA SER A 43 8.74 3.11 -12.47
C SER A 43 9.91 2.15 -12.66
N ARG A 44 10.80 2.51 -13.58
CA ARG A 44 12.09 1.90 -13.82
C ARG A 44 13.19 2.88 -13.39
N THR A 45 14.05 2.46 -12.49
CA THR A 45 15.18 3.25 -11.99
C THR A 45 16.46 2.47 -12.22
N GLU A 46 17.41 3.07 -12.92
CA GLU A 46 18.73 2.53 -13.25
C GLU A 46 19.82 3.23 -12.41
N ALA A 47 21.06 2.78 -12.57
CA ALA A 47 22.22 3.34 -11.88
C ALA A 47 22.26 4.87 -11.96
N GLY A 48 22.54 5.52 -10.83
CA GLY A 48 22.49 6.97 -10.64
C GLY A 48 21.10 7.54 -10.36
N GLY A 49 20.04 6.75 -10.48
CA GLY A 49 18.67 7.17 -10.15
C GLY A 49 18.30 6.84 -8.71
N GLY A 50 17.39 7.62 -8.17
CA GLY A 50 16.82 7.48 -6.83
C GLY A 50 15.70 8.50 -6.65
N TYR A 51 15.27 8.72 -5.42
CA TYR A 51 14.31 9.77 -5.09
C TYR A 51 14.64 10.34 -3.71
N GLY A 52 14.87 11.65 -3.64
CA GLY A 52 15.31 12.33 -2.42
C GLY A 52 14.28 12.29 -1.30
N LEU A 53 14.73 12.61 -0.09
CA LEU A 53 13.86 12.66 1.10
C LEU A 53 12.72 13.66 0.89
N HIS A 54 11.48 13.21 1.10
CA HIS A 54 10.28 14.00 0.93
C HIS A 54 9.11 13.43 1.75
N VAL A 55 8.02 14.17 1.81
CA VAL A 55 6.71 13.72 2.24
C VAL A 55 5.76 13.81 1.05
N ASP A 56 4.81 12.90 0.95
CA ASP A 56 3.79 12.94 -0.10
C ASP A 56 2.82 14.11 0.07
N ASN A 57 2.25 14.58 -1.04
CA ASN A 57 1.22 15.61 -0.99
C ASN A 57 -0.01 15.11 -0.23
N ALA A 58 -0.59 15.95 0.63
CA ALA A 58 -1.78 15.59 1.40
C ALA A 58 -3.01 15.28 0.52
N PHE A 59 -3.07 15.86 -0.66
CA PHE A 59 -4.13 15.63 -1.65
C PHE A 59 -3.55 15.44 -3.04
N MET A 60 -4.15 14.52 -3.79
CA MET A 60 -3.81 14.29 -5.19
C MET A 60 -5.03 14.47 -6.10
N PRO A 61 -4.83 14.99 -7.32
CA PRO A 61 -5.91 15.11 -8.29
C PRO A 61 -6.35 13.71 -8.74
N VAL A 62 -7.65 13.51 -8.82
CA VAL A 62 -8.31 12.36 -9.43
C VAL A 62 -9.32 12.86 -10.46
N ARG A 63 -9.95 11.94 -11.23
CA ARG A 63 -10.86 12.30 -12.31
C ARG A 63 -11.95 13.29 -11.87
N ASP A 64 -12.52 13.07 -10.69
CA ASP A 64 -13.68 13.83 -10.19
C ASP A 64 -13.32 14.58 -8.89
N GLY A 65 -12.22 15.35 -8.90
CA GLY A 65 -11.81 16.18 -7.78
C GLY A 65 -10.44 15.84 -7.22
N GLN A 66 -10.35 15.73 -5.89
CA GLN A 66 -9.13 15.41 -5.17
C GLN A 66 -9.36 14.23 -4.23
N MET A 67 -8.36 13.38 -4.06
CA MET A 67 -8.32 12.35 -3.03
C MET A 67 -7.32 12.72 -1.94
N ARG A 68 -7.64 12.41 -0.70
CA ARG A 68 -6.69 12.48 0.42
C ARG A 68 -5.72 11.31 0.32
N THR A 69 -4.46 11.54 0.63
CA THR A 69 -3.42 10.51 0.65
C THR A 69 -3.17 10.07 2.10
N ASP A 70 -3.84 9.01 2.53
CA ASP A 70 -3.67 8.46 3.87
C ASP A 70 -2.49 7.47 3.91
N LEU A 71 -2.36 6.68 2.87
CA LEU A 71 -1.37 5.63 2.74
C LEU A 71 -0.69 5.69 1.38
N SER A 72 0.59 5.40 1.38
CA SER A 72 1.42 5.18 0.20
C SER A 72 1.83 3.72 0.15
N PHE A 73 2.01 3.18 -1.04
CA PHE A 73 2.57 1.85 -1.19
C PHE A 73 3.62 1.78 -2.29
N THR A 74 4.55 0.86 -2.08
CA THR A 74 5.52 0.43 -3.08
C THR A 74 5.44 -1.07 -3.24
N LEU A 75 4.98 -1.53 -4.39
CA LEU A 75 5.02 -2.93 -4.82
C LEU A 75 6.30 -3.15 -5.61
N PHE A 76 7.17 -4.03 -5.14
CA PHE A 76 8.44 -4.36 -5.77
C PHE A 76 8.21 -5.36 -6.91
N LEU A 77 8.78 -5.06 -8.07
CA LEU A 77 8.63 -5.87 -9.29
C LEU A 77 9.96 -6.49 -9.77
N SER A 78 11.10 -6.03 -9.21
CA SER A 78 12.42 -6.63 -9.40
C SER A 78 12.81 -7.43 -8.18
N ALA A 79 13.45 -8.58 -8.38
CA ALA A 79 14.07 -9.33 -7.31
C ALA A 79 15.26 -8.52 -6.71
N PRO A 80 15.44 -8.50 -5.37
CA PRO A 80 16.39 -7.61 -4.70
C PRO A 80 17.86 -7.86 -5.10
N GLU A 81 18.20 -9.08 -5.53
CA GLU A 81 19.52 -9.46 -6.01
C GLU A 81 19.84 -8.98 -7.43
N THR A 82 18.88 -8.41 -8.15
CA THR A 82 19.05 -7.94 -9.55
C THR A 82 19.50 -6.50 -9.65
N TYR A 83 19.60 -5.80 -8.52
CA TYR A 83 20.07 -4.41 -8.48
C TYR A 83 20.73 -4.09 -7.14
N ASP A 84 21.62 -3.10 -7.09
CA ASP A 84 22.27 -2.62 -5.87
C ASP A 84 21.77 -1.22 -5.50
N GLY A 85 21.66 -0.95 -4.20
CA GLY A 85 21.01 0.27 -3.70
C GLY A 85 19.49 0.23 -3.92
N GLY A 86 18.87 1.40 -4.04
CA GLY A 86 17.46 1.52 -4.34
C GLY A 86 16.50 1.10 -3.21
N GLU A 87 16.99 1.01 -1.98
CA GLU A 87 16.18 0.75 -0.80
C GLU A 87 15.12 1.84 -0.62
N LEU A 88 13.91 1.45 -0.27
CA LEU A 88 12.90 2.35 0.25
C LEU A 88 13.22 2.62 1.73
N VAL A 89 13.53 3.86 2.05
CA VAL A 89 13.81 4.29 3.43
C VAL A 89 12.66 5.13 3.93
N ILE A 90 12.10 4.76 5.08
CA ILE A 90 10.93 5.41 5.70
C ILE A 90 11.30 5.82 7.11
N GLU A 91 11.06 7.07 7.46
CA GLU A 91 11.17 7.58 8.84
C GLU A 91 9.81 7.51 9.51
N HIS A 92 9.70 6.72 10.55
CA HIS A 92 8.45 6.55 11.31
C HIS A 92 8.72 6.49 12.81
N SER A 93 8.06 7.36 13.57
CA SER A 93 8.10 7.38 15.04
C SER A 93 9.52 7.34 15.63
N GLY A 94 10.46 8.10 15.03
CA GLY A 94 11.85 8.17 15.47
C GLY A 94 12.71 6.97 15.08
N GLN A 95 12.19 6.10 14.22
CA GLN A 95 12.93 4.97 13.66
C GLN A 95 13.08 5.12 12.15
N THR A 96 14.16 4.62 11.61
CA THR A 96 14.39 4.54 10.16
C THR A 96 14.27 3.08 9.72
N ILE A 97 13.35 2.82 8.82
CA ILE A 97 13.12 1.50 8.22
C ILE A 97 13.70 1.53 6.81
N SER A 98 14.60 0.60 6.51
CA SER A 98 15.13 0.40 5.16
C SER A 98 14.59 -0.91 4.60
N ALA A 99 13.93 -0.85 3.45
CA ALA A 99 13.24 -2.00 2.86
C ALA A 99 13.64 -2.23 1.40
N LYS A 100 13.98 -3.47 1.10
CA LYS A 100 14.26 -4.00 -0.25
C LYS A 100 13.77 -5.45 -0.34
N PRO A 101 12.46 -5.67 -0.28
CA PRO A 101 11.88 -7.01 -0.27
C PRO A 101 11.88 -7.66 -1.65
N GLY A 102 11.38 -8.90 -1.73
CA GLY A 102 11.28 -9.68 -2.95
C GLY A 102 10.31 -9.11 -3.99
N ALA A 103 10.45 -9.57 -5.23
CA ALA A 103 9.49 -9.26 -6.28
C ALA A 103 8.11 -9.84 -5.93
N GLY A 104 7.07 -9.02 -6.00
CA GLY A 104 5.71 -9.34 -5.58
C GLY A 104 5.37 -8.87 -4.17
N ASP A 105 6.35 -8.50 -3.36
CA ASP A 105 6.13 -7.94 -2.04
C ASP A 105 5.74 -6.45 -2.11
N LEU A 106 4.91 -6.03 -1.16
CA LEU A 106 4.42 -4.66 -1.07
C LEU A 106 4.69 -4.10 0.32
N ILE A 107 5.26 -2.90 0.37
CA ILE A 107 5.36 -2.09 1.58
C ILE A 107 4.25 -1.05 1.55
N LEU A 108 3.40 -1.06 2.58
CA LEU A 108 2.35 -0.08 2.83
C LEU A 108 2.78 0.79 4.00
N TYR A 109 2.73 2.11 3.85
CA TYR A 109 3.17 3.04 4.88
C TYR A 109 2.32 4.33 4.89
N PRO A 110 2.28 5.05 6.02
CA PRO A 110 1.56 6.33 6.09
C PRO A 110 2.16 7.35 5.12
N SER A 111 1.33 8.00 4.31
CA SER A 111 1.77 9.09 3.41
C SER A 111 2.32 10.31 4.17
N THR A 112 2.08 10.37 5.47
CA THR A 112 2.61 11.41 6.37
C THR A 112 4.07 11.20 6.76
N SER A 113 4.66 10.04 6.45
CA SER A 113 6.04 9.72 6.78
C SER A 113 7.01 10.35 5.80
N LEU A 114 8.14 10.88 6.31
CA LEU A 114 9.28 11.20 5.46
C LEU A 114 9.85 9.92 4.87
N HIS A 115 10.12 9.92 3.59
CA HIS A 115 10.68 8.74 2.92
C HIS A 115 11.52 9.12 1.70
N GLN A 116 12.35 8.19 1.28
CA GLN A 116 13.24 8.34 0.13
C GLN A 116 13.50 6.99 -0.54
N VAL A 117 13.99 7.01 -1.76
CA VAL A 117 14.57 5.86 -2.44
C VAL A 117 16.06 6.13 -2.61
N GLN A 118 16.89 5.28 -2.00
CA GLN A 118 18.33 5.38 -2.14
C GLN A 118 18.76 5.24 -3.59
N THR A 119 19.93 5.80 -3.91
CA THR A 119 20.48 5.72 -5.27
C THR A 119 20.70 4.26 -5.67
N VAL A 120 20.14 3.86 -6.80
CA VAL A 120 20.50 2.59 -7.45
C VAL A 120 21.93 2.73 -7.97
N THR A 121 22.81 1.83 -7.58
CA THR A 121 24.23 1.86 -7.98
C THR A 121 24.55 0.90 -9.11
N ALA A 122 23.78 -0.19 -9.24
CA ALA A 122 23.88 -1.14 -10.34
C ALA A 122 22.51 -1.81 -10.61
N GLY A 123 22.33 -2.36 -11.81
CA GLY A 123 21.12 -3.07 -12.20
C GLY A 123 19.92 -2.17 -12.47
N THR A 124 18.71 -2.74 -12.35
CA THR A 124 17.46 -2.05 -12.65
C THR A 124 16.39 -2.35 -11.57
N ARG A 125 15.95 -1.31 -10.90
CA ARG A 125 14.85 -1.36 -9.93
C ARG A 125 13.52 -1.08 -10.63
N LEU A 126 12.59 -2.04 -10.58
CA LEU A 126 11.22 -1.88 -11.06
C LEU A 126 10.26 -1.91 -9.89
N VAL A 127 9.36 -0.94 -9.82
CA VAL A 127 8.32 -0.86 -8.80
C VAL A 127 7.02 -0.32 -9.37
N CYS A 128 5.92 -0.66 -8.70
CA CYS A 128 4.65 0.03 -8.86
C CYS A 128 4.36 0.80 -7.57
N VAL A 129 4.10 2.09 -7.68
CA VAL A 129 3.72 2.94 -6.54
C VAL A 129 2.32 3.49 -6.73
N GLY A 130 1.66 3.80 -5.62
CA GLY A 130 0.36 4.43 -5.60
C GLY A 130 0.00 4.94 -4.22
N TRP A 131 -1.08 5.72 -4.18
CA TRP A 131 -1.61 6.35 -2.98
C TRP A 131 -3.05 5.92 -2.77
N ILE A 132 -3.44 5.87 -1.50
CA ILE A 132 -4.75 5.38 -1.09
C ILE A 132 -5.40 6.42 -0.18
N GLU A 133 -6.63 6.80 -0.52
CA GLU A 133 -7.57 7.33 0.44
C GLU A 133 -8.26 6.17 1.12
N SER A 134 -8.07 6.04 2.43
CA SER A 134 -8.73 5.01 3.23
C SER A 134 -10.16 5.43 3.56
N GLN A 135 -11.06 4.44 3.68
CA GLN A 135 -12.38 4.63 4.29
C GLN A 135 -12.26 5.10 5.74
N ILE A 136 -11.15 4.74 6.41
CA ILE A 136 -10.87 5.07 7.79
C ILE A 136 -9.71 6.08 7.82
N PRO A 137 -9.98 7.37 8.06
CA PRO A 137 -8.98 8.43 7.97
C PRO A 137 -7.82 8.31 8.96
N ARG A 138 -8.13 7.93 10.21
CA ARG A 138 -7.16 7.90 11.29
C ARG A 138 -6.36 6.60 11.28
N ALA A 139 -5.05 6.69 11.50
CA ALA A 139 -4.15 5.54 11.47
C ALA A 139 -4.41 4.56 12.63
N ASP A 140 -4.66 5.09 13.83
CA ASP A 140 -4.98 4.31 15.02
C ASP A 140 -6.30 3.53 14.88
N ASP A 141 -7.32 4.13 14.29
CA ASP A 141 -8.60 3.46 14.00
C ASP A 141 -8.43 2.36 12.93
N ARG A 142 -7.58 2.58 11.91
CA ARG A 142 -7.25 1.55 10.90
C ARG A 142 -6.52 0.36 11.53
N GLU A 143 -5.54 0.62 12.39
CA GLU A 143 -4.79 -0.42 13.11
C GLU A 143 -5.74 -1.27 13.96
N ALA A 144 -6.59 -0.64 14.78
CA ALA A 144 -7.56 -1.37 15.59
C ALA A 144 -8.51 -2.25 14.75
N LEU A 145 -8.99 -1.73 13.61
CA LEU A 145 -9.85 -2.51 12.70
C LEU A 145 -9.08 -3.64 11.99
N PHE A 146 -7.81 -3.41 11.66
CA PHE A 146 -6.93 -4.44 11.09
C PHE A 146 -6.74 -5.60 12.07
N ASP A 147 -6.40 -5.31 13.33
CA ASP A 147 -6.21 -6.29 14.39
C ASP A 147 -7.49 -7.12 14.65
N LEU A 148 -8.64 -6.44 14.78
CA LEU A 148 -9.91 -7.11 14.96
C LEU A 148 -10.32 -7.96 13.73
N THR A 149 -9.96 -7.53 12.54
CA THR A 149 -10.20 -8.30 11.30
C THR A 149 -9.35 -9.57 11.27
N ASN A 150 -8.08 -9.48 11.66
CA ASN A 150 -7.18 -10.62 11.77
C ASN A 150 -7.64 -11.58 12.88
N LEU A 151 -8.04 -11.05 14.04
CA LEU A 151 -8.60 -11.85 15.13
C LEU A 151 -9.86 -12.60 14.67
N LYS A 152 -10.74 -11.95 13.92
CA LYS A 152 -11.92 -12.59 13.34
C LYS A 152 -11.56 -13.72 12.39
N ALA A 153 -10.55 -13.51 11.53
CA ALA A 153 -10.07 -14.52 10.59
C ALA A 153 -9.47 -15.75 11.32
N GLU A 154 -8.76 -15.50 12.42
CA GLU A 154 -8.19 -16.57 13.24
C GLU A 154 -9.28 -17.39 13.95
N LEU A 155 -10.22 -16.72 14.62
CA LEU A 155 -11.33 -17.37 15.30
C LEU A 155 -12.26 -18.14 14.36
N ALA A 156 -12.38 -17.72 13.11
CA ALA A 156 -13.18 -18.40 12.10
C ALA A 156 -12.69 -19.81 11.72
N LYS A 157 -11.45 -20.17 12.11
CA LYS A 157 -10.92 -21.52 11.91
C LYS A 157 -11.59 -22.55 12.82
N ASP A 158 -11.98 -22.13 14.04
CA ASP A 158 -12.42 -23.02 15.10
C ASP A 158 -13.86 -22.73 15.56
N HIS A 159 -14.51 -21.68 15.03
CA HIS A 159 -15.83 -21.26 15.46
C HIS A 159 -16.80 -21.17 14.28
N ASP A 160 -18.03 -21.64 14.49
CA ASP A 160 -19.12 -21.45 13.55
C ASP A 160 -19.36 -19.95 13.33
N PRO A 161 -19.50 -19.50 12.07
CA PRO A 161 -19.80 -18.09 11.76
C PRO A 161 -21.08 -17.55 12.43
N GLN A 162 -22.04 -18.43 12.78
CA GLN A 162 -23.28 -18.10 13.47
C GLN A 162 -23.16 -18.19 15.00
N SER A 163 -22.02 -18.57 15.53
CA SER A 163 -21.79 -18.59 16.99
C SER A 163 -21.92 -17.21 17.61
N PRO A 164 -22.37 -17.09 18.87
CA PRO A 164 -22.52 -15.79 19.53
C PRO A 164 -21.25 -14.92 19.55
N ILE A 165 -20.07 -15.55 19.69
CA ILE A 165 -18.78 -14.87 19.68
C ILE A 165 -18.48 -14.26 18.29
N MET A 166 -18.72 -15.02 17.22
CA MET A 166 -18.47 -14.56 15.84
C MET A 166 -19.46 -13.47 15.41
N LEU A 167 -20.73 -13.61 15.83
CA LEU A 167 -21.77 -12.59 15.58
C LEU A 167 -21.46 -11.29 16.35
N THR A 168 -21.02 -11.40 17.62
CA THR A 168 -20.65 -10.23 18.43
C THR A 168 -19.44 -9.52 17.82
N LEU A 169 -18.40 -10.24 17.42
CA LEU A 169 -17.22 -9.65 16.77
C LEU A 169 -17.58 -9.00 15.44
N SER A 170 -18.41 -9.66 14.64
CA SER A 170 -18.90 -9.13 13.35
C SER A 170 -19.70 -7.85 13.53
N LYS A 171 -20.58 -7.81 14.53
CA LYS A 171 -21.35 -6.61 14.92
C LYS A 171 -20.42 -5.48 15.35
N THR A 172 -19.45 -5.78 16.19
CA THR A 172 -18.49 -4.78 16.69
C THR A 172 -17.69 -4.17 15.54
N LEU A 173 -17.10 -5.00 14.67
CA LEU A 173 -16.39 -4.53 13.47
C LEU A 173 -17.27 -3.65 12.58
N ALA A 174 -18.51 -4.07 12.32
CA ALA A 174 -19.42 -3.31 11.48
C ALA A 174 -19.76 -1.93 12.11
N ASN A 175 -19.92 -1.88 13.42
CA ASN A 175 -20.24 -0.63 14.13
C ASN A 175 -19.03 0.31 14.23
N LEU A 176 -17.83 -0.22 14.43
CA LEU A 176 -16.59 0.58 14.39
C LEU A 176 -16.38 1.17 12.99
N LYS A 177 -16.59 0.40 11.93
CA LYS A 177 -16.52 0.91 10.55
C LYS A 177 -17.51 2.05 10.31
N ARG A 178 -18.76 1.95 10.80
CA ARG A 178 -19.75 3.05 10.70
C ARG A 178 -19.34 4.29 11.49
N ARG A 179 -18.66 4.11 12.62
CA ARG A 179 -18.22 5.21 13.48
C ARG A 179 -17.02 5.95 12.90
N PHE A 180 -16.08 5.25 12.26
CA PHE A 180 -14.80 5.78 11.82
C PHE A 180 -14.78 6.25 10.36
N ASN A 181 -15.81 5.92 9.58
CA ASN A 181 -15.93 6.32 8.17
C ASN A 181 -16.41 7.78 8.00
#